data_c5f2f65adbbc655104899e23dd1346f6
#
_entry.id   c5f2f65adbbc655104899e23dd1346f6
#
_cell.length_a   1.000
_cell.length_b   1.000
_cell.length_c   1.000
_cell.angle_alpha   90.00
_cell.angle_beta   90.00
_cell.angle_gamma   90.00
#
_symmetry.space_group_name_H-M   'P 1'
#
loop_
_entity.id
_entity.type
_entity.pdbx_description
1 polymer ?
#
loop_
_entity_poly.entity_id
_entity_poly.type
_entity_poly.pdbx_seq_one_letter_code
_entity_poly.pdbx_strand_id
1 'polypeptide(L)'
;KTMLALMLAVSMTCSMGAATTAMAADDSATEESADESTEAADTTEASDEDQKAADNVAALIDKIYVQERTDTTDEDCKAAKEAWDALTDAQKELVEGENADPDYFGRDTGDASKDDPRNQDEIGENELLVVSFGTSFNDSRAEDVKGIEDALAEAYPDWSVRRAFTAQIIINHVEARDDEVIDNMQQALDRAVENGVKNLVVQPTHLMHGAEYDEMTEAVNEYKDKFESVAIAEPMLGEVGDDATVINDDKKAVAQAITDEACKEAGFDSMDAAAEAGTAFVF
;
A
#
# COMPACT_ATOMS: atom_id res chain seq x y z
N LYS A 1 6.98 17.70 24.51
CA LYS A 1 7.82 18.21 23.40
C LYS A 1 9.06 17.34 23.15
N THR A 2 9.07 16.09 23.60
CA THR A 2 10.23 15.19 23.46
C THR A 2 9.81 13.81 22.90
N MET A 3 8.63 13.70 22.31
CA MET A 3 8.08 12.42 21.80
C MET A 3 8.38 12.12 20.32
N LEU A 4 9.03 13.02 19.58
CA LEU A 4 9.09 12.92 18.11
C LEU A 4 10.39 12.31 17.56
N ALA A 5 11.33 11.92 18.38
CA ALA A 5 12.66 11.51 17.91
C ALA A 5 12.90 10.00 17.79
N LEU A 6 11.86 9.17 17.92
CA LEU A 6 12.04 7.69 17.90
C LEU A 6 11.37 6.97 16.73
N MET A 7 10.93 7.70 15.72
CA MET A 7 10.03 7.16 14.71
C MET A 7 10.65 6.61 13.43
N LEU A 8 11.96 6.53 13.29
CA LEU A 8 12.53 6.15 11.99
C LEU A 8 13.64 5.10 12.09
N ALA A 9 13.38 3.99 12.72
CA ALA A 9 14.22 2.81 12.54
C ALA A 9 13.35 1.64 12.05
N VAL A 10 12.62 1.84 10.96
CA VAL A 10 11.99 0.73 10.23
C VAL A 10 12.89 0.39 9.07
N SER A 11 13.49 -0.79 9.14
CA SER A 11 14.31 -1.35 8.08
C SER A 11 13.44 -1.64 6.86
N MET A 12 13.54 -0.81 5.83
CA MET A 12 13.09 -1.15 4.48
C MET A 12 14.02 -2.24 3.94
N THR A 13 13.69 -3.49 4.16
CA THR A 13 14.37 -4.60 3.48
C THR A 13 13.76 -4.78 2.09
N CYS A 14 14.15 -3.92 1.16
CA CYS A 14 13.92 -4.17 -0.26
C CYS A 14 14.95 -5.19 -0.74
N SER A 15 14.59 -6.47 -0.84
CA SER A 15 15.43 -7.49 -1.45
C SER A 15 15.48 -7.29 -2.97
N MET A 16 16.40 -6.46 -3.45
CA MET A 16 16.72 -6.42 -4.87
C MET A 16 17.53 -7.65 -5.26
N GLY A 17 16.86 -8.62 -5.90
CA GLY A 17 17.50 -9.71 -6.60
C GLY A 17 18.36 -9.20 -7.75
N ALA A 18 19.68 -9.23 -7.60
CA ALA A 18 20.62 -8.87 -8.65
C ALA A 18 20.61 -9.93 -9.75
N ALA A 19 20.00 -9.62 -10.89
CA ALA A 19 20.18 -10.37 -12.13
C ALA A 19 21.43 -9.86 -12.86
N THR A 20 22.57 -10.55 -12.70
CA THR A 20 23.76 -10.34 -13.53
C THR A 20 23.58 -11.01 -14.87
N THR A 21 23.32 -10.25 -15.92
CA THR A 21 23.47 -10.71 -17.32
C THR A 21 24.90 -10.46 -17.78
N ALA A 22 25.66 -11.55 -17.88
CA ALA A 22 26.94 -11.52 -18.56
C ALA A 22 26.70 -11.60 -20.10
N MET A 23 27.11 -10.55 -20.82
CA MET A 23 27.25 -10.60 -22.26
C MET A 23 28.59 -11.22 -22.63
N ALA A 24 28.57 -12.33 -23.41
CA ALA A 24 29.68 -12.78 -24.18
C ALA A 24 29.25 -12.82 -25.67
N ALA A 25 29.93 -12.05 -26.49
CA ALA A 25 29.82 -12.12 -27.91
C ALA A 25 30.75 -13.25 -28.41
N ASP A 26 30.30 -14.11 -29.32
CA ASP A 26 31.17 -14.68 -30.34
C ASP A 26 30.35 -15.01 -31.58
N ASP A 27 30.99 -14.72 -32.69
CA ASP A 27 30.56 -14.71 -34.06
C ASP A 27 30.80 -16.11 -34.65
N SER A 28 29.81 -16.71 -35.32
CA SER A 28 30.12 -17.58 -36.48
C SER A 28 28.86 -18.03 -37.21
N ALA A 29 28.75 -17.68 -38.44
CA ALA A 29 27.75 -18.08 -39.40
C ALA A 29 27.88 -19.57 -39.80
N THR A 30 26.74 -20.25 -40.00
CA THR A 30 26.54 -21.22 -41.06
C THR A 30 25.07 -21.39 -41.40
N GLU A 31 24.74 -21.22 -42.66
CA GLU A 31 23.47 -21.50 -43.30
C GLU A 31 23.16 -22.99 -43.30
N GLU A 32 21.92 -23.41 -43.12
CA GLU A 32 21.11 -24.14 -44.09
C GLU A 32 19.78 -24.66 -43.55
N SER A 33 18.78 -24.45 -44.37
CA SER A 33 17.64 -25.32 -44.63
C SER A 33 16.32 -25.06 -43.90
N ALA A 34 15.39 -24.59 -44.72
CA ALA A 34 13.95 -24.43 -44.46
C ALA A 34 13.29 -25.73 -44.00
N ASP A 35 12.45 -25.63 -43.01
CA ASP A 35 11.19 -26.39 -42.93
C ASP A 35 10.07 -25.44 -42.48
N GLU A 36 9.21 -25.20 -43.42
CA GLU A 36 8.06 -24.32 -43.35
C GLU A 36 6.93 -25.11 -42.67
N SER A 37 6.89 -25.09 -41.34
CA SER A 37 5.65 -25.40 -40.62
C SER A 37 5.01 -24.07 -40.17
N THR A 38 4.14 -23.56 -41.03
CA THR A 38 3.14 -22.57 -40.66
C THR A 38 2.25 -23.14 -39.53
N GLU A 39 2.63 -22.89 -38.28
CA GLU A 39 1.65 -22.79 -37.23
C GLU A 39 0.86 -21.50 -37.50
N ALA A 40 -0.29 -21.69 -38.11
CA ALA A 40 -1.30 -20.66 -38.14
C ALA A 40 -1.61 -20.31 -36.67
N ALA A 41 -1.19 -19.11 -36.23
CA ALA A 41 -1.76 -18.50 -35.05
C ALA A 41 -3.26 -18.40 -35.32
N ASP A 42 -4.00 -19.29 -34.70
CA ASP A 42 -5.46 -19.24 -34.63
C ASP A 42 -5.83 -17.99 -33.82
N THR A 43 -5.86 -16.83 -34.47
CA THR A 43 -6.55 -15.66 -33.96
C THR A 43 -8.01 -15.92 -34.09
N THR A 44 -8.54 -16.75 -33.18
CA THR A 44 -9.98 -16.85 -32.96
C THR A 44 -10.40 -15.46 -32.48
N GLU A 45 -11.09 -14.72 -33.35
CA GLU A 45 -11.76 -13.47 -32.93
C GLU A 45 -12.61 -13.84 -31.71
N ALA A 46 -12.48 -13.05 -30.63
CA ALA A 46 -13.26 -13.26 -29.41
C ALA A 46 -14.74 -13.35 -29.79
N SER A 47 -15.45 -14.34 -29.24
CA SER A 47 -16.87 -14.45 -29.54
C SER A 47 -17.63 -13.29 -28.87
N ASP A 48 -18.78 -12.92 -29.43
CA ASP A 48 -19.65 -11.90 -28.81
C ASP A 48 -20.04 -12.26 -27.36
N GLU A 49 -20.03 -13.55 -27.01
CA GLU A 49 -20.32 -14.04 -25.67
C GLU A 49 -19.12 -13.82 -24.75
N ASP A 50 -17.88 -14.03 -25.23
CA ASP A 50 -16.64 -13.78 -24.45
C ASP A 50 -16.49 -12.29 -24.16
N GLN A 51 -16.68 -11.44 -25.16
CA GLN A 51 -16.64 -9.99 -24.97
C GLN A 51 -17.67 -9.53 -23.95
N LYS A 52 -18.90 -10.03 -24.04
CA LYS A 52 -19.95 -9.67 -23.09
C LYS A 52 -19.65 -10.13 -21.65
N ALA A 53 -18.99 -11.26 -21.49
CA ALA A 53 -18.56 -11.73 -20.17
C ALA A 53 -17.49 -10.80 -19.59
N ALA A 54 -16.50 -10.40 -20.39
CA ALA A 54 -15.45 -9.44 -20.01
C ALA A 54 -16.04 -8.06 -19.70
N ASP A 55 -16.94 -7.53 -20.54
CA ASP A 55 -17.61 -6.24 -20.32
C ASP A 55 -18.38 -6.21 -18.99
N ASN A 56 -19.04 -7.31 -18.64
CA ASN A 56 -19.75 -7.42 -17.36
C ASN A 56 -18.78 -7.33 -16.17
N VAL A 57 -17.63 -7.99 -16.25
CA VAL A 57 -16.60 -7.94 -15.20
C VAL A 57 -15.99 -6.54 -15.13
N ALA A 58 -15.69 -5.92 -16.27
CA ALA A 58 -15.19 -4.55 -16.31
C ALA A 58 -16.14 -3.58 -15.59
N ALA A 59 -17.45 -3.68 -15.85
CA ALA A 59 -18.44 -2.85 -15.17
C ALA A 59 -18.52 -3.09 -13.65
N LEU A 60 -18.30 -4.31 -13.19
CA LEU A 60 -18.24 -4.62 -11.75
C LEU A 60 -16.98 -4.07 -11.09
N ILE A 61 -15.82 -4.16 -11.77
CA ILE A 61 -14.57 -3.56 -11.30
C ILE A 61 -14.70 -2.03 -11.23
N ASP A 62 -15.20 -1.39 -12.29
CA ASP A 62 -15.41 0.06 -12.32
C ASP A 62 -16.35 0.53 -11.20
N LYS A 63 -17.32 -0.30 -10.81
CA LYS A 63 -18.23 -0.01 -9.70
C LYS A 63 -17.55 0.02 -8.34
N ILE A 64 -16.55 -0.82 -8.10
CA ILE A 64 -15.79 -0.84 -6.84
C ILE A 64 -14.57 0.12 -6.85
N TYR A 65 -14.25 0.68 -8.00
CA TYR A 65 -13.15 1.65 -8.13
C TYR A 65 -13.64 3.07 -7.76
N VAL A 66 -14.04 3.22 -6.50
CA VAL A 66 -14.64 4.45 -5.99
C VAL A 66 -14.07 4.82 -4.63
N GLN A 67 -14.07 6.11 -4.27
CA GLN A 67 -13.57 6.63 -3.00
C GLN A 67 -14.63 6.66 -1.89
N GLU A 68 -15.83 6.23 -2.17
CA GLU A 68 -16.94 6.25 -1.22
C GLU A 68 -17.37 4.83 -0.89
N ARG A 69 -17.51 4.52 0.42
CA ARG A 69 -18.10 3.28 0.88
C ARG A 69 -19.61 3.42 0.99
N THR A 70 -20.33 2.43 0.51
CA THR A 70 -21.79 2.33 0.59
C THR A 70 -22.21 1.05 1.31
N ASP A 71 -23.49 0.91 1.59
CA ASP A 71 -24.06 -0.30 2.22
C ASP A 71 -23.91 -1.56 1.33
N THR A 72 -23.59 -1.40 0.05
CA THR A 72 -23.43 -2.52 -0.89
C THR A 72 -21.99 -2.81 -1.25
N THR A 73 -21.01 -2.07 -0.69
CA THR A 73 -19.60 -2.19 -1.09
C THR A 73 -19.06 -3.62 -0.95
N ASP A 74 -19.33 -4.28 0.18
CA ASP A 74 -18.83 -5.65 0.42
C ASP A 74 -19.46 -6.66 -0.55
N GLU A 75 -20.75 -6.51 -0.85
CA GLU A 75 -21.44 -7.35 -1.84
C GLU A 75 -20.90 -7.09 -3.25
N ASP A 76 -20.58 -5.83 -3.58
CA ASP A 76 -20.06 -5.43 -4.88
C ASP A 76 -18.60 -5.93 -5.06
N CYS A 77 -17.75 -5.83 -4.03
CA CYS A 77 -16.40 -6.39 -4.02
C CYS A 77 -16.44 -7.90 -4.28
N LYS A 78 -17.26 -8.61 -3.56
CA LYS A 78 -17.46 -10.05 -3.73
C LYS A 78 -17.98 -10.40 -5.14
N ALA A 79 -18.96 -9.66 -5.65
CA ALA A 79 -19.52 -9.91 -6.97
C ALA A 79 -18.49 -9.69 -8.09
N ALA A 80 -17.64 -8.65 -7.98
CA ALA A 80 -16.57 -8.39 -8.93
C ALA A 80 -15.56 -9.55 -8.97
N LYS A 81 -15.14 -10.04 -7.81
CA LYS A 81 -14.19 -11.16 -7.73
C LYS A 81 -14.80 -12.49 -8.23
N GLU A 82 -16.02 -12.81 -7.83
CA GLU A 82 -16.70 -14.02 -8.29
C GLU A 82 -16.87 -14.03 -9.81
N ALA A 83 -17.23 -12.89 -10.38
CA ALA A 83 -17.37 -12.75 -11.83
C ALA A 83 -16.02 -12.85 -12.57
N TRP A 84 -14.95 -12.26 -12.01
CA TRP A 84 -13.58 -12.40 -12.53
C TRP A 84 -13.10 -13.85 -12.50
N ASP A 85 -13.32 -14.56 -11.40
CA ASP A 85 -12.87 -15.95 -11.22
C ASP A 85 -13.61 -16.93 -12.15
N ALA A 86 -14.80 -16.54 -12.62
CA ALA A 86 -15.59 -17.32 -13.58
C ALA A 86 -15.09 -17.15 -15.02
N LEU A 87 -14.26 -16.13 -15.32
CA LEU A 87 -13.69 -15.92 -16.65
C LEU A 87 -12.58 -16.94 -16.94
N THR A 88 -12.50 -17.36 -18.20
CA THR A 88 -11.30 -18.03 -18.74
C THR A 88 -10.15 -17.05 -18.90
N ASP A 89 -8.92 -17.53 -19.01
CA ASP A 89 -7.75 -16.66 -19.22
C ASP A 89 -7.92 -15.80 -20.49
N ALA A 90 -8.48 -16.37 -21.58
CA ALA A 90 -8.74 -15.64 -22.81
C ALA A 90 -9.80 -14.54 -22.64
N GLN A 91 -10.79 -14.72 -21.78
CA GLN A 91 -11.79 -13.70 -21.46
C GLN A 91 -11.24 -12.61 -20.57
N LYS A 92 -10.32 -12.95 -19.65
CA LYS A 92 -9.62 -11.94 -18.81
C LYS A 92 -8.82 -10.95 -19.64
N GLU A 93 -8.17 -11.42 -20.70
CA GLU A 93 -7.45 -10.56 -21.65
C GLU A 93 -8.35 -9.54 -22.38
N LEU A 94 -9.67 -9.75 -22.37
CA LEU A 94 -10.66 -8.87 -22.99
C LEU A 94 -11.27 -7.86 -22.02
N VAL A 95 -10.91 -7.93 -20.73
CA VAL A 95 -11.45 -7.01 -19.73
C VAL A 95 -10.88 -5.63 -19.97
N GLU A 96 -11.75 -4.68 -20.35
CA GLU A 96 -11.38 -3.28 -20.60
C GLU A 96 -12.53 -2.38 -20.13
N GLY A 97 -12.28 -1.51 -19.17
CA GLY A 97 -13.22 -0.57 -18.58
C GLY A 97 -12.61 0.81 -18.41
N GLU A 98 -13.23 1.66 -17.61
CA GLU A 98 -12.65 2.96 -17.26
C GLU A 98 -11.41 2.78 -16.37
N ASN A 99 -11.48 1.84 -15.43
CA ASN A 99 -10.42 1.51 -14.47
C ASN A 99 -10.10 0.01 -14.47
N ALA A 100 -10.96 -0.80 -15.07
CA ALA A 100 -10.76 -2.23 -15.21
C ALA A 100 -9.81 -2.56 -16.35
N ASP A 101 -8.96 -3.54 -16.14
CA ASP A 101 -8.04 -4.07 -17.15
C ASP A 101 -7.72 -5.56 -16.86
N PRO A 102 -7.06 -6.28 -17.79
CA PRO A 102 -6.73 -7.70 -17.65
C PRO A 102 -5.91 -8.05 -16.43
N ASP A 103 -5.15 -7.10 -15.91
CA ASP A 103 -4.26 -7.31 -14.76
C ASP A 103 -4.85 -6.83 -13.44
N TYR A 104 -6.09 -6.32 -13.41
CA TYR A 104 -6.65 -5.67 -12.22
C TYR A 104 -6.48 -6.52 -10.95
N PHE A 105 -6.94 -7.76 -10.95
CA PHE A 105 -6.76 -8.69 -9.83
C PHE A 105 -5.44 -9.46 -9.84
N GLY A 106 -4.72 -9.46 -10.94
CA GLY A 106 -3.44 -10.16 -11.11
C GLY A 106 -2.21 -9.31 -10.82
N ARG A 107 -2.36 -8.00 -10.64
CA ARG A 107 -1.24 -7.07 -10.33
C ARG A 107 -0.66 -7.23 -8.96
N ASP A 108 -1.16 -8.16 -8.22
CA ASP A 108 -0.67 -8.31 -6.89
C ASP A 108 0.69 -8.94 -6.83
N THR A 109 1.35 -8.59 -5.78
CA THR A 109 2.66 -9.05 -5.45
C THR A 109 2.67 -9.55 -4.02
N GLY A 110 3.11 -10.77 -3.84
CA GLY A 110 3.36 -11.32 -2.54
C GLY A 110 2.19 -12.14 -1.96
N ASP A 111 2.19 -12.25 -0.65
CA ASP A 111 1.36 -13.16 0.12
C ASP A 111 0.53 -12.38 1.14
N ALA A 112 -0.77 -12.21 0.86
CA ALA A 112 -1.71 -11.49 1.72
C ALA A 112 -1.72 -12.02 3.17
N SER A 113 -1.48 -13.33 3.37
CA SER A 113 -1.47 -13.93 4.70
C SER A 113 -0.36 -13.45 5.63
N LYS A 114 0.61 -12.69 5.12
CA LYS A 114 1.68 -12.07 5.93
C LYS A 114 1.29 -10.73 6.51
N ASP A 115 0.22 -10.13 6.00
CA ASP A 115 -0.32 -8.89 6.55
C ASP A 115 -1.27 -9.16 7.73
N ASP A 116 -1.62 -8.11 8.45
CA ASP A 116 -2.59 -8.10 9.54
C ASP A 116 -3.39 -6.80 9.40
N PRO A 117 -4.69 -6.85 9.10
CA PRO A 117 -5.50 -5.65 8.92
C PRO A 117 -5.65 -4.81 10.20
N ARG A 118 -5.23 -5.35 11.36
CA ARG A 118 -5.24 -4.67 12.67
C ARG A 118 -6.58 -3.99 13.01
N ASN A 119 -7.66 -4.69 12.72
CA ASN A 119 -9.03 -4.25 13.01
C ASN A 119 -9.68 -5.02 14.17
N GLN A 120 -8.84 -5.49 15.11
CA GLN A 120 -9.27 -6.28 16.27
C GLN A 120 -10.16 -5.48 17.24
N ASP A 121 -11.01 -6.22 17.94
CA ASP A 121 -11.85 -5.74 19.01
C ASP A 121 -11.24 -6.05 20.40
N GLU A 122 -11.88 -5.56 21.47
CA GLU A 122 -11.49 -5.78 22.86
C GLU A 122 -10.05 -5.33 23.21
N ILE A 123 -9.66 -4.18 22.66
CA ILE A 123 -8.27 -3.68 22.70
C ILE A 123 -7.92 -2.86 23.95
N GLY A 124 -8.85 -2.63 24.85
CA GLY A 124 -8.63 -1.81 26.05
C GLY A 124 -8.91 -0.32 25.85
N GLU A 125 -8.38 0.52 26.77
CA GLU A 125 -8.74 1.94 26.84
C GLU A 125 -7.84 2.87 26.01
N ASN A 126 -6.68 2.38 25.55
CA ASN A 126 -5.66 3.18 24.84
C ASN A 126 -5.46 2.64 23.43
N GLU A 127 -5.70 3.45 22.43
CA GLU A 127 -5.51 3.09 21.02
C GLU A 127 -4.54 4.06 20.33
N LEU A 128 -3.62 3.50 19.56
CA LEU A 128 -2.79 4.18 18.60
C LEU A 128 -3.26 3.76 17.20
N LEU A 129 -4.02 4.63 16.56
CA LEU A 129 -4.55 4.41 15.22
C LEU A 129 -3.54 4.90 14.19
N VAL A 130 -2.95 3.97 13.44
CA VAL A 130 -2.05 4.29 12.33
C VAL A 130 -2.87 4.49 11.07
N VAL A 131 -2.77 5.69 10.47
CA VAL A 131 -3.55 6.08 9.30
C VAL A 131 -2.63 6.23 8.10
N SER A 132 -2.87 5.42 7.08
CA SER A 132 -2.12 5.41 5.83
C SER A 132 -3.05 5.65 4.64
N PHE A 133 -2.51 6.17 3.53
CA PHE A 133 -3.23 6.16 2.26
C PHE A 133 -3.62 4.73 1.90
N GLY A 134 -2.68 3.81 2.10
CA GLY A 134 -2.81 2.40 1.82
C GLY A 134 -2.12 1.96 0.54
N THR A 135 -2.02 0.67 0.37
CA THR A 135 -1.51 0.02 -0.85
C THR A 135 -2.22 -1.29 -1.08
N SER A 136 -2.49 -1.61 -2.33
CA SER A 136 -3.04 -2.93 -2.73
C SER A 136 -1.94 -3.98 -2.93
N PHE A 137 -0.67 -3.61 -2.92
CA PHE A 137 0.44 -4.54 -3.03
C PHE A 137 0.68 -5.26 -1.71
N ASN A 138 0.55 -6.60 -1.71
CA ASN A 138 0.66 -7.41 -0.50
C ASN A 138 2.04 -7.32 0.15
N ASP A 139 3.11 -7.31 -0.64
CA ASP A 139 4.47 -7.16 -0.11
C ASP A 139 4.65 -5.81 0.60
N SER A 140 4.18 -4.72 -0.01
CA SER A 140 4.26 -3.39 0.62
C SER A 140 3.39 -3.27 1.86
N ARG A 141 2.20 -3.91 1.90
CA ARG A 141 1.42 -3.94 3.14
C ARG A 141 2.13 -4.67 4.25
N ALA A 142 2.67 -5.86 3.95
CA ALA A 142 3.32 -6.73 4.92
C ALA A 142 4.69 -6.20 5.38
N GLU A 143 5.45 -5.54 4.52
CA GLU A 143 6.81 -5.10 4.81
C GLU A 143 6.87 -3.64 5.24
N ASP A 144 6.21 -2.74 4.49
CA ASP A 144 6.31 -1.30 4.74
C ASP A 144 5.26 -0.83 5.77
N VAL A 145 3.96 -1.02 5.46
CA VAL A 145 2.88 -0.53 6.32
C VAL A 145 2.90 -1.23 7.68
N LYS A 146 2.89 -2.57 7.65
CA LYS A 146 2.96 -3.38 8.86
C LYS A 146 4.27 -3.15 9.63
N GLY A 147 5.38 -2.91 8.94
CA GLY A 147 6.67 -2.59 9.56
C GLY A 147 6.61 -1.33 10.44
N ILE A 148 5.93 -0.28 9.98
CA ILE A 148 5.67 0.94 10.77
C ILE A 148 4.81 0.62 11.99
N GLU A 149 3.74 -0.13 11.79
CA GLU A 149 2.80 -0.50 12.85
C GLU A 149 3.44 -1.40 13.92
N ASP A 150 4.26 -2.37 13.49
CA ASP A 150 5.00 -3.25 14.40
C ASP A 150 6.02 -2.45 15.24
N ALA A 151 6.73 -1.49 14.63
CA ALA A 151 7.66 -0.61 15.34
C ALA A 151 6.92 0.24 16.39
N LEU A 152 5.73 0.73 16.07
CA LEU A 152 4.88 1.47 17.02
C LEU A 152 4.37 0.57 18.13
N ALA A 153 3.96 -0.65 17.83
CA ALA A 153 3.52 -1.62 18.83
C ALA A 153 4.65 -2.02 19.80
N GLU A 154 5.88 -2.16 19.29
CA GLU A 154 7.06 -2.41 20.12
C GLU A 154 7.39 -1.21 21.02
N ALA A 155 7.31 0.00 20.46
CA ALA A 155 7.63 1.23 21.20
C ALA A 155 6.59 1.59 22.28
N TYR A 156 5.33 1.22 22.06
CA TYR A 156 4.19 1.56 22.93
C TYR A 156 3.37 0.33 23.34
N PRO A 157 3.97 -0.62 24.10
CA PRO A 157 3.33 -1.92 24.42
C PRO A 157 2.05 -1.81 25.28
N ASP A 158 1.79 -0.66 25.90
CA ASP A 158 0.58 -0.40 26.68
C ASP A 158 -0.57 0.18 25.82
N TRP A 159 -0.34 0.35 24.50
CA TRP A 159 -1.29 0.86 23.54
C TRP A 159 -1.61 -0.21 22.49
N SER A 160 -2.88 -0.31 22.14
CA SER A 160 -3.28 -1.17 21.03
C SER A 160 -3.05 -0.44 19.71
N VAL A 161 -2.24 -1.01 18.84
CA VAL A 161 -2.00 -0.43 17.52
C VAL A 161 -3.01 -1.00 16.54
N ARG A 162 -3.78 -0.10 15.90
CA ARG A 162 -4.76 -0.42 14.87
C ARG A 162 -4.49 0.34 13.60
N ARG A 163 -5.09 -0.12 12.49
CA ARG A 163 -4.90 0.43 11.14
C ARG A 163 -6.17 1.09 10.64
N ALA A 164 -6.01 2.16 9.86
CA ALA A 164 -7.01 2.64 8.93
C ALA A 164 -6.35 3.06 7.60
N PHE A 165 -7.06 2.85 6.49
CA PHE A 165 -6.67 3.41 5.20
C PHE A 165 -7.61 4.55 4.82
N THR A 166 -7.07 5.55 4.09
CA THR A 166 -7.86 6.67 3.57
C THR A 166 -8.37 6.43 2.15
N ALA A 167 -7.67 5.61 1.36
CA ALA A 167 -8.05 5.33 -0.03
C ALA A 167 -9.06 4.17 -0.12
N GLN A 168 -10.35 4.50 -0.24
CA GLN A 168 -11.41 3.48 -0.35
C GLN A 168 -11.23 2.57 -1.58
N ILE A 169 -10.70 3.09 -2.68
CA ILE A 169 -10.38 2.29 -3.88
C ILE A 169 -9.44 1.14 -3.52
N ILE A 170 -8.42 1.40 -2.70
CA ILE A 170 -7.44 0.40 -2.27
C ILE A 170 -8.10 -0.61 -1.33
N ILE A 171 -8.91 -0.14 -0.39
CA ILE A 171 -9.66 -1.02 0.53
C ILE A 171 -10.54 -1.98 -0.28
N ASN A 172 -11.32 -1.45 -1.22
CA ASN A 172 -12.21 -2.27 -2.07
C ASN A 172 -11.43 -3.29 -2.91
N HIS A 173 -10.28 -2.89 -3.45
CA HIS A 173 -9.43 -3.80 -4.22
C HIS A 173 -8.91 -4.96 -3.36
N VAL A 174 -8.39 -4.66 -2.16
CA VAL A 174 -7.88 -5.67 -1.22
C VAL A 174 -9.01 -6.58 -0.76
N GLU A 175 -10.15 -6.02 -0.40
CA GLU A 175 -11.32 -6.80 0.01
C GLU A 175 -11.80 -7.73 -1.12
N ALA A 176 -11.93 -7.22 -2.35
CA ALA A 176 -12.37 -8.02 -3.49
C ALA A 176 -11.38 -9.13 -3.82
N ARG A 177 -10.07 -8.84 -3.84
CA ARG A 177 -9.04 -9.80 -4.27
C ARG A 177 -8.69 -10.83 -3.21
N ASP A 178 -8.52 -10.39 -1.97
CA ASP A 178 -7.91 -11.17 -0.90
C ASP A 178 -8.92 -11.58 0.19
N ASP A 179 -10.18 -11.12 0.12
CA ASP A 179 -11.19 -11.28 1.19
C ASP A 179 -10.72 -10.71 2.54
N GLU A 180 -9.89 -9.67 2.47
CA GLU A 180 -9.31 -8.99 3.64
C GLU A 180 -9.95 -7.62 3.82
N VAL A 181 -10.63 -7.43 4.95
CA VAL A 181 -11.30 -6.17 5.27
C VAL A 181 -10.38 -5.26 6.05
N ILE A 182 -10.06 -4.11 5.49
CA ILE A 182 -9.29 -3.05 6.14
C ILE A 182 -10.26 -1.91 6.46
N ASP A 183 -10.23 -1.43 7.72
CA ASP A 183 -11.09 -0.32 8.12
C ASP A 183 -10.71 0.97 7.37
N ASN A 184 -11.71 1.69 6.85
CA ASN A 184 -11.52 3.09 6.49
C ASN A 184 -11.61 3.97 7.73
N MET A 185 -11.43 5.30 7.58
CA MET A 185 -11.43 6.23 8.72
C MET A 185 -12.72 6.15 9.54
N GLN A 186 -13.89 6.09 8.89
CA GLN A 186 -15.18 6.02 9.57
C GLN A 186 -15.31 4.71 10.37
N GLN A 187 -14.99 3.58 9.74
CA GLN A 187 -15.06 2.26 10.38
C GLN A 187 -14.09 2.15 11.56
N ALA A 188 -12.84 2.65 11.40
CA ALA A 188 -11.84 2.62 12.46
C ALA A 188 -12.26 3.46 13.68
N LEU A 189 -12.83 4.66 13.46
CA LEU A 189 -13.30 5.53 14.53
C LEU A 189 -14.55 4.97 15.22
N ASP A 190 -15.50 4.42 14.45
CA ASP A 190 -16.68 3.74 15.02
C ASP A 190 -16.25 2.55 15.87
N ARG A 191 -15.34 1.72 15.39
CA ARG A 191 -14.77 0.58 16.12
C ARG A 191 -14.04 1.02 17.40
N ALA A 192 -13.29 2.12 17.37
CA ALA A 192 -12.64 2.67 18.56
C ALA A 192 -13.67 3.05 19.64
N VAL A 193 -14.79 3.67 19.23
CA VAL A 193 -15.90 3.99 20.14
C VAL A 193 -16.57 2.72 20.68
N GLU A 194 -16.84 1.74 19.84
CA GLU A 194 -17.44 0.46 20.21
C GLU A 194 -16.57 -0.34 21.18
N ASN A 195 -15.25 -0.31 20.97
CA ASN A 195 -14.25 -0.91 21.86
C ASN A 195 -14.13 -0.20 23.23
N GLY A 196 -14.74 0.96 23.39
CA GLY A 196 -14.67 1.73 24.62
C GLY A 196 -13.32 2.41 24.85
N VAL A 197 -12.62 2.75 23.78
CA VAL A 197 -11.37 3.51 23.81
C VAL A 197 -11.61 4.85 24.50
N LYS A 198 -10.72 5.22 25.41
CA LYS A 198 -10.75 6.50 26.11
C LYS A 198 -9.69 7.46 25.59
N ASN A 199 -8.52 6.92 25.29
CA ASN A 199 -7.38 7.69 24.83
C ASN A 199 -7.03 7.25 23.40
N LEU A 200 -7.25 8.14 22.44
CA LEU A 200 -6.94 7.92 21.03
C LEU A 200 -5.74 8.78 20.62
N VAL A 201 -4.73 8.14 20.08
CA VAL A 201 -3.63 8.80 19.36
C VAL A 201 -3.70 8.38 17.90
N VAL A 202 -3.78 9.35 17.01
CA VAL A 202 -3.78 9.12 15.57
C VAL A 202 -2.39 9.43 15.01
N GLN A 203 -1.76 8.42 14.41
CA GLN A 203 -0.46 8.53 13.77
C GLN A 203 -0.60 8.43 12.26
N PRO A 204 -0.56 9.55 11.52
CA PRO A 204 -0.53 9.49 10.07
C PRO A 204 0.83 8.98 9.57
N THR A 205 0.81 8.23 8.48
CA THR A 205 2.01 7.91 7.69
C THR A 205 2.19 8.86 6.50
N HIS A 206 1.33 9.86 6.39
CA HIS A 206 1.39 10.87 5.35
C HIS A 206 2.72 11.62 5.37
N LEU A 207 3.21 11.98 4.19
CA LEU A 207 4.50 12.63 4.06
C LEU A 207 4.47 14.07 4.58
N MET A 208 3.40 14.81 4.33
CA MET A 208 3.25 16.22 4.67
C MET A 208 1.78 16.59 4.90
N HIS A 209 1.52 17.81 5.37
CA HIS A 209 0.20 18.40 5.35
C HIS A 209 -0.30 18.50 3.90
N GLY A 210 -1.43 17.87 3.62
CA GLY A 210 -2.09 17.84 2.33
C GLY A 210 -3.56 17.52 2.51
N ALA A 211 -4.33 17.41 1.43
CA ALA A 211 -5.76 17.18 1.46
C ALA A 211 -6.16 15.98 2.31
N GLU A 212 -5.43 14.86 2.16
CA GLU A 212 -5.71 13.62 2.92
C GLU A 212 -5.44 13.75 4.42
N TYR A 213 -4.38 14.48 4.80
CA TYR A 213 -4.11 14.78 6.21
C TYR A 213 -5.19 15.69 6.80
N ASP A 214 -5.65 16.67 6.04
CA ASP A 214 -6.70 17.59 6.46
C ASP A 214 -8.05 16.86 6.60
N GLU A 215 -8.42 16.00 5.64
CA GLU A 215 -9.62 15.15 5.69
C GLU A 215 -9.59 14.17 6.85
N MET A 216 -8.45 13.50 7.09
CA MET A 216 -8.25 12.65 8.27
C MET A 216 -8.45 13.44 9.56
N THR A 217 -7.85 14.63 9.64
CA THR A 217 -7.96 15.51 10.81
C THR A 217 -9.40 15.95 11.06
N GLU A 218 -10.15 16.28 9.99
CA GLU A 218 -11.56 16.64 10.06
C GLU A 218 -12.39 15.45 10.59
N ALA A 219 -12.21 14.25 10.03
CA ALA A 219 -12.87 13.05 10.48
C ALA A 219 -12.62 12.75 11.97
N VAL A 220 -11.38 12.85 12.43
CA VAL A 220 -11.03 12.65 13.85
C VAL A 220 -11.68 13.71 14.75
N ASN A 221 -11.74 14.96 14.29
CA ASN A 221 -12.35 16.05 15.06
C ASN A 221 -13.86 15.86 15.26
N GLU A 222 -14.57 15.20 14.33
CA GLU A 222 -15.99 14.86 14.49
C GLU A 222 -16.24 13.86 15.63
N TYR A 223 -15.24 13.04 15.94
CA TYR A 223 -15.29 12.03 17.01
C TYR A 223 -14.69 12.48 18.33
N LYS A 224 -14.07 13.65 18.39
CA LYS A 224 -13.29 14.12 19.55
C LYS A 224 -14.01 14.02 20.88
N ASP A 225 -15.31 14.32 20.90
CA ASP A 225 -16.14 14.30 22.12
C ASP A 225 -16.52 12.87 22.56
N LYS A 226 -16.17 11.84 21.79
CA LYS A 226 -16.41 10.44 22.13
C LYS A 226 -15.31 9.85 23.02
N PHE A 227 -14.16 10.51 23.11
CA PHE A 227 -12.97 10.05 23.83
C PHE A 227 -12.65 10.99 25.01
N GLU A 228 -11.94 10.49 26.02
CA GLU A 228 -11.41 11.31 27.12
C GLU A 228 -10.24 12.18 26.66
N SER A 229 -9.42 11.65 25.75
CA SER A 229 -8.33 12.39 25.09
C SER A 229 -8.13 11.96 23.64
N VAL A 230 -7.84 12.94 22.77
CA VAL A 230 -7.47 12.72 21.38
C VAL A 230 -6.22 13.53 21.05
N ALA A 231 -5.25 12.90 20.43
CA ALA A 231 -4.08 13.56 19.89
C ALA A 231 -3.84 13.10 18.44
N ILE A 232 -3.50 14.03 17.55
CA ILE A 232 -3.11 13.75 16.18
C ILE A 232 -1.63 14.12 16.05
N ALA A 233 -0.82 13.20 15.57
CA ALA A 233 0.60 13.46 15.33
C ALA A 233 0.79 14.23 14.03
N GLU A 234 1.91 14.95 13.95
CA GLU A 234 2.34 15.59 12.70
C GLU A 234 2.70 14.55 11.64
N PRO A 235 2.56 14.89 10.34
CA PRO A 235 3.03 14.03 9.27
C PRO A 235 4.57 13.92 9.27
N MET A 236 5.13 13.02 8.45
CA MET A 236 6.54 12.65 8.49
C MET A 236 7.50 13.84 8.33
N LEU A 237 7.20 14.79 7.44
CA LEU A 237 8.02 16.00 7.23
C LEU A 237 7.62 17.18 8.13
N GLY A 238 6.67 16.96 9.05
CA GLY A 238 6.15 17.97 9.97
C GLY A 238 5.46 19.13 9.25
N GLU A 239 5.44 20.30 9.90
CA GLU A 239 4.93 21.53 9.33
C GLU A 239 5.92 22.09 8.30
N VAL A 240 5.56 22.02 7.02
CA VAL A 240 6.45 22.48 5.94
C VAL A 240 6.33 23.97 5.66
N GLY A 241 5.27 24.63 6.15
CA GLY A 241 5.01 26.05 5.95
C GLY A 241 4.80 26.45 4.48
N ASP A 242 4.75 27.77 4.23
CA ASP A 242 4.51 28.33 2.88
C ASP A 242 5.72 28.16 1.95
N ASP A 243 6.90 27.96 2.49
CA ASP A 243 8.15 27.79 1.74
C ASP A 243 8.72 26.37 1.97
N ALA A 244 8.40 25.46 1.07
CA ALA A 244 8.85 24.06 1.12
C ALA A 244 10.39 23.91 1.02
N THR A 245 11.14 24.96 0.65
CA THR A 245 12.60 24.95 0.61
C THR A 245 13.23 25.11 1.98
N VAL A 246 12.46 25.55 2.97
CA VAL A 246 12.93 25.64 4.36
C VAL A 246 13.11 24.22 4.92
N ILE A 247 14.32 23.96 5.41
CA ILE A 247 14.67 22.67 6.02
C ILE A 247 14.38 22.76 7.52
N ASN A 248 13.28 22.15 7.95
CA ASN A 248 12.94 21.97 9.36
C ASN A 248 13.68 20.77 9.97
N ASP A 249 13.47 20.52 11.26
CA ASP A 249 14.15 19.43 11.95
C ASP A 249 13.60 18.03 11.56
N ASP A 250 12.30 17.94 11.18
CA ASP A 250 11.70 16.69 10.72
C ASP A 250 12.27 16.28 9.35
N LYS A 251 12.38 17.21 8.39
CA LYS A 251 13.05 16.96 7.11
C LYS A 251 14.48 16.46 7.29
N LYS A 252 15.24 17.03 8.26
CA LYS A 252 16.60 16.57 8.56
C LYS A 252 16.59 15.16 9.14
N ALA A 253 15.69 14.88 10.07
CA ALA A 253 15.57 13.55 10.68
C ALA A 253 15.24 12.47 9.66
N VAL A 254 14.29 12.76 8.76
CA VAL A 254 13.92 11.87 7.65
C VAL A 254 15.11 11.64 6.72
N ALA A 255 15.76 12.71 6.26
CA ALA A 255 16.93 12.59 5.39
C ALA A 255 18.05 11.77 6.02
N GLN A 256 18.30 11.98 7.32
CA GLN A 256 19.32 11.21 8.06
C GLN A 256 18.95 9.73 8.13
N ALA A 257 17.70 9.41 8.49
CA ALA A 257 17.25 8.03 8.60
C ALA A 257 17.32 7.27 7.26
N ILE A 258 16.90 7.90 6.17
CA ILE A 258 16.99 7.30 4.82
C ILE A 258 18.45 7.04 4.44
N THR A 259 19.34 8.02 4.70
CA THR A 259 20.75 7.86 4.34
C THR A 259 21.46 6.84 5.20
N ASP A 260 21.14 6.75 6.49
CA ASP A 260 21.72 5.77 7.41
C ASP A 260 21.32 4.34 7.00
N GLU A 261 20.03 4.13 6.67
CA GLU A 261 19.56 2.82 6.23
C GLU A 261 20.15 2.44 4.86
N ALA A 262 20.18 3.35 3.89
CA ALA A 262 20.82 3.09 2.59
C ALA A 262 22.31 2.71 2.75
N CYS A 263 23.05 3.37 3.62
CA CYS A 263 24.43 3.00 3.93
C CYS A 263 24.52 1.60 4.53
N LYS A 264 23.69 1.31 5.50
CA LYS A 264 23.66 0.02 6.21
C LYS A 264 23.35 -1.13 5.23
N GLU A 265 22.32 -0.99 4.38
CA GLU A 265 21.98 -1.99 3.38
C GLU A 265 23.10 -2.21 2.35
N ALA A 266 23.79 -1.14 1.95
CA ALA A 266 24.93 -1.22 1.06
C ALA A 266 26.23 -1.69 1.73
N GLY A 267 26.22 -1.91 3.06
CA GLY A 267 27.35 -2.39 3.83
C GLY A 267 28.41 -1.32 4.15
N PHE A 268 27.99 -0.05 4.23
CA PHE A 268 28.85 1.08 4.60
C PHE A 268 28.50 1.61 5.99
N ASP A 269 29.52 2.02 6.74
CA ASP A 269 29.34 2.63 8.05
C ASP A 269 28.88 4.11 7.99
N SER A 270 29.02 4.76 6.82
CA SER A 270 28.64 6.16 6.63
C SER A 270 28.61 6.55 5.14
N MET A 271 27.98 7.68 4.84
CA MET A 271 28.02 8.29 3.50
C MET A 271 29.44 8.63 3.05
N ASP A 272 30.33 9.03 3.95
CA ASP A 272 31.74 9.31 3.62
C ASP A 272 32.46 8.03 3.21
N ALA A 273 32.22 6.91 3.90
CA ALA A 273 32.80 5.62 3.53
C ALA A 273 32.25 5.13 2.16
N ALA A 274 30.99 5.34 1.88
CA ALA A 274 30.40 5.04 0.57
C ALA A 274 31.02 5.90 -0.54
N ALA A 275 31.18 7.19 -0.32
CA ALA A 275 31.80 8.10 -1.26
C ALA A 275 33.28 7.75 -1.54
N GLU A 276 34.05 7.40 -0.52
CA GLU A 276 35.45 6.92 -0.67
C GLU A 276 35.52 5.63 -1.49
N ALA A 277 34.50 4.76 -1.40
CA ALA A 277 34.38 3.55 -2.21
C ALA A 277 33.86 3.82 -3.64
N GLY A 278 33.52 5.07 -3.98
CA GLY A 278 32.98 5.45 -5.28
C GLY A 278 31.49 5.08 -5.46
N THR A 279 30.76 4.86 -4.37
CA THR A 279 29.33 4.55 -4.36
C THR A 279 28.52 5.84 -4.26
N ALA A 280 27.42 5.94 -5.03
CA ALA A 280 26.45 7.00 -4.94
C ALA A 280 25.05 6.40 -4.75
N PHE A 281 24.26 7.04 -3.88
CA PHE A 281 22.84 6.72 -3.69
C PHE A 281 21.98 7.71 -4.47
N VAL A 282 20.92 7.21 -5.07
CA VAL A 282 19.92 8.01 -5.81
C VAL A 282 18.56 7.73 -5.16
N PHE A 283 17.88 8.79 -4.70
CA PHE A 283 16.58 8.72 -4.06
C PHE A 283 15.50 9.32 -4.97
#